data_358cafa9eeaf7f514a18db22b6d7e331
#
_entry.id   358cafa9eeaf7f514a18db22b6d7e331
#
_cell.length_a   1.000
_cell.length_b   1.000
_cell.length_c   1.000
_cell.angle_alpha   90.00
_cell.angle_beta   90.00
_cell.angle_gamma   90.00
#
_symmetry.space_group_name_H-M   'P 1'
#
loop_
_entity.id
_entity.type
_entity.pdbx_description
1 polymer ?
#
loop_
_entity_poly.entity_id
_entity_poly.type
_entity_poly.pdbx_seq_one_letter_code
_entity_poly.pdbx_strand_id
1 'polypeptide(L)'
;SKLVEGGYLRRIRNGVYAFNEWKGKKNISLLGSAEKIRDILDETGFDYYISGLDILHKYMQHVPEQYPNIVFVRKESKTEITEVLNENDYKVIEPVKLKDIYENNVYAGIEESAVLLYQTENFDDSENGLATIEKAFVDLYYAVTRNEYPLALQELVRIYENLVRLGNIDKKIMISIAAKRSIQYD
;
A
#
# COMPACT_ATOMS: atom_id res chain seq x y z
N SER A 1 6.37 18.26 -9.11
CA SER A 1 6.15 19.72 -8.98
C SER A 1 6.91 20.23 -7.75
N LYS A 2 7.68 21.30 -7.92
CA LYS A 2 8.49 21.92 -6.84
C LYS A 2 7.66 22.22 -5.56
N LEU A 3 6.36 22.48 -5.69
CA LEU A 3 5.48 22.74 -4.56
C LEU A 3 5.12 21.45 -3.79
N VAL A 4 5.02 20.31 -4.47
CA VAL A 4 4.82 19.01 -3.84
C VAL A 4 6.13 18.54 -3.20
N GLU A 5 7.25 18.63 -3.91
CA GLU A 5 8.61 18.28 -3.41
C GLU A 5 9.00 19.14 -2.20
N GLY A 6 8.67 20.45 -2.23
CA GLY A 6 8.87 21.37 -1.10
C GLY A 6 7.91 21.17 0.07
N GLY A 7 6.92 20.29 -0.07
CA GLY A 7 5.97 19.98 1.00
C GLY A 7 4.90 21.04 1.25
N TYR A 8 4.72 22.01 0.35
CA TYR A 8 3.68 23.03 0.45
C TYR A 8 2.31 22.50 0.01
N LEU A 9 2.29 21.58 -0.96
CA LEU A 9 1.09 20.91 -1.45
C LEU A 9 1.21 19.40 -1.27
N ARG A 10 0.11 18.76 -0.92
CA ARG A 10 -0.05 17.32 -1.02
C ARG A 10 -0.90 16.98 -2.24
N ARG A 11 -0.50 16.00 -3.01
CA ARG A 11 -1.30 15.45 -4.10
C ARG A 11 -2.32 14.49 -3.52
N ILE A 12 -3.60 14.77 -3.71
CA ILE A 12 -4.70 13.89 -3.29
C ILE A 12 -4.94 12.83 -4.37
N ARG A 13 -4.98 13.26 -5.62
CA ARG A 13 -5.10 12.41 -6.81
C ARG A 13 -4.55 13.15 -8.02
N ASN A 14 -4.50 12.51 -9.16
CA ASN A 14 -3.99 13.16 -10.37
C ASN A 14 -4.76 14.46 -10.67
N GLY A 15 -4.02 15.55 -10.81
CA GLY A 15 -4.58 16.87 -11.03
C GLY A 15 -5.25 17.54 -9.82
N VAL A 16 -5.34 16.88 -8.66
CA VAL A 16 -5.97 17.42 -7.45
C VAL A 16 -4.95 17.55 -6.32
N TYR A 17 -4.79 18.78 -5.82
CA TYR A 17 -3.84 19.11 -4.77
C TYR A 17 -4.55 19.85 -3.62
N ALA A 18 -4.07 19.66 -2.41
CA ALA A 18 -4.49 20.44 -1.24
C ALA A 18 -3.27 21.05 -0.56
N PHE A 19 -3.48 22.16 0.15
CA PHE A 19 -2.44 22.71 1.01
C PHE A 19 -2.09 21.74 2.12
N ASN A 20 -0.79 21.59 2.37
CA ASN A 20 -0.32 20.77 3.46
C ASN A 20 -0.51 21.55 4.77
N GLU A 21 -1.53 21.22 5.55
CA GLU A 21 -1.58 21.67 6.93
C GLU A 21 -0.40 21.03 7.67
N TRP A 22 0.43 21.87 8.26
CA TRP A 22 1.69 21.53 8.94
C TRP A 22 1.45 20.57 10.13
N LYS A 23 1.16 19.31 9.85
CA LYS A 23 1.34 18.21 10.80
C LYS A 23 2.67 17.58 10.43
N GLY A 24 3.64 17.58 11.33
CA GLY A 24 5.02 17.17 11.09
C GLY A 24 5.10 15.96 10.16
N LYS A 25 5.78 16.11 9.02
CA LYS A 25 5.89 15.07 7.99
C LYS A 25 6.47 13.81 8.61
N LYS A 26 5.68 12.77 8.69
CA LYS A 26 6.22 11.42 8.83
C LYS A 26 6.93 11.11 7.52
N ASN A 27 8.27 11.20 7.50
CA ASN A 27 9.06 10.83 6.32
C ASN A 27 8.92 9.33 6.10
N ILE A 28 8.11 8.95 5.12
CA ILE A 28 8.01 7.57 4.64
C ILE A 28 9.17 7.37 3.68
N SER A 29 10.14 6.52 4.05
CA SER A 29 11.17 6.03 3.13
C SER A 29 10.69 4.70 2.57
N LEU A 30 10.81 4.52 1.27
CA LEU A 30 10.48 3.26 0.59
C LEU A 30 11.71 2.34 0.54
N LEU A 31 11.47 1.04 0.35
CA LEU A 31 12.48 0.07 -0.04
C LEU A 31 12.67 0.09 -1.56
N GLY A 32 13.82 -0.36 -2.04
CA GLY A 32 14.22 -0.15 -3.43
C GLY A 32 13.24 -0.67 -4.50
N SER A 33 12.51 -1.78 -4.25
CA SER A 33 11.47 -2.27 -5.17
C SER A 33 10.28 -1.31 -5.25
N ALA A 34 9.84 -0.80 -4.10
CA ALA A 34 8.72 0.13 -4.03
C ALA A 34 9.07 1.51 -4.62
N GLU A 35 10.31 1.96 -4.50
CA GLU A 35 10.78 3.19 -5.17
C GLU A 35 10.68 3.04 -6.69
N LYS A 36 11.17 1.92 -7.25
CA LYS A 36 11.08 1.65 -8.69
C LYS A 36 9.64 1.56 -9.18
N ILE A 37 8.76 0.87 -8.44
CA ILE A 37 7.33 0.81 -8.76
C ILE A 37 6.72 2.21 -8.76
N ARG A 38 7.07 3.05 -7.79
CA ARG A 38 6.61 4.42 -7.71
C ARG A 38 7.03 5.23 -8.94
N ASP A 39 8.30 5.14 -9.33
CA ASP A 39 8.82 5.86 -10.50
C ASP A 39 8.07 5.44 -11.78
N ILE A 40 7.87 4.14 -11.99
CA ILE A 40 7.11 3.60 -13.12
C ILE A 40 5.67 4.12 -13.12
N LEU A 41 4.98 4.07 -11.97
CA LEU A 41 3.59 4.47 -11.87
C LEU A 41 3.40 5.99 -11.97
N ASP A 42 4.34 6.79 -11.49
CA ASP A 42 4.32 8.25 -11.63
C ASP A 42 4.37 8.68 -13.10
N GLU A 43 5.07 7.92 -13.97
CA GLU A 43 5.13 8.19 -15.40
C GLU A 43 3.80 7.89 -16.12
N THR A 44 2.97 7.02 -15.59
CA THR A 44 1.67 6.68 -16.21
C THR A 44 0.65 7.81 -16.12
N GLY A 45 0.76 8.66 -15.12
CA GLY A 45 -0.22 9.70 -14.81
C GLY A 45 -1.54 9.20 -14.22
N PHE A 46 -1.69 7.89 -13.97
CA PHE A 46 -2.86 7.34 -13.30
C PHE A 46 -2.80 7.53 -11.78
N ASP A 47 -3.98 7.51 -11.14
CA ASP A 47 -4.09 7.51 -9.68
C ASP A 47 -3.70 6.14 -9.14
N TYR A 48 -2.80 6.13 -8.17
CA TYR A 48 -2.36 4.94 -7.43
C TYR A 48 -1.90 5.30 -6.03
N TYR A 49 -1.78 4.29 -5.15
CA TYR A 49 -0.96 4.41 -3.96
C TYR A 49 -0.34 3.05 -3.58
N ILE A 50 0.88 3.12 -3.04
CA ILE A 50 1.62 1.99 -2.47
C ILE A 50 1.27 1.90 -1.00
N SER A 51 1.10 0.69 -0.47
CA SER A 51 0.65 0.42 0.89
C SER A 51 1.36 -0.79 1.52
N GLY A 52 0.95 -1.17 2.71
CA GLY A 52 1.45 -2.37 3.38
C GLY A 52 2.89 -2.28 3.90
N LEU A 53 3.68 -3.33 3.71
CA LEU A 53 5.03 -3.43 4.28
C LEU A 53 5.97 -2.34 3.79
N ASP A 54 5.82 -1.86 2.57
CA ASP A 54 6.66 -0.79 2.03
C ASP A 54 6.55 0.51 2.82
N ILE A 55 5.42 0.74 3.46
CA ILE A 55 5.18 1.89 4.35
C ILE A 55 5.59 1.57 5.80
N LEU A 56 5.42 0.32 6.22
CA LEU A 56 5.51 -0.10 7.62
C LEU A 56 6.85 -0.75 7.99
N HIS A 57 7.75 -0.98 7.04
CA HIS A 57 8.98 -1.77 7.25
C HIS A 57 9.86 -1.26 8.42
N LYS A 58 9.87 0.04 8.70
CA LYS A 58 10.61 0.63 9.83
C LYS A 58 10.12 0.17 11.21
N TYR A 59 8.91 -0.38 11.27
CA TYR A 59 8.30 -0.88 12.50
C TYR A 59 8.46 -2.40 12.67
N MET A 60 9.20 -3.03 11.76
CA MET A 60 9.54 -4.45 11.80
C MET A 60 10.97 -4.65 12.31
N GLN A 61 11.22 -5.77 13.00
CA GLN A 61 12.58 -6.19 13.36
C GLN A 61 13.31 -6.80 12.17
N HIS A 62 12.60 -7.59 11.38
CA HIS A 62 13.09 -8.19 10.15
C HIS A 62 12.07 -8.00 9.04
N VAL A 63 12.48 -7.31 7.99
CA VAL A 63 11.71 -7.23 6.75
C VAL A 63 11.97 -8.51 5.96
N PRO A 64 10.95 -9.24 5.50
CA PRO A 64 11.16 -10.39 4.62
C PRO A 64 11.99 -10.00 3.39
N GLU A 65 12.88 -10.86 2.94
CA GLU A 65 13.66 -10.62 1.72
C GLU A 65 12.78 -10.54 0.47
N GLN A 66 11.71 -11.31 0.47
CA GLN A 66 10.74 -11.39 -0.62
C GLN A 66 9.32 -11.27 -0.08
N TYR A 67 8.58 -10.34 -0.64
CA TYR A 67 7.15 -10.14 -0.36
C TYR A 67 6.50 -9.39 -1.53
N PRO A 68 5.21 -9.60 -1.80
CA PRO A 68 4.50 -8.82 -2.81
C PRO A 68 4.34 -7.37 -2.35
N ASN A 69 4.70 -6.42 -3.22
CA ASN A 69 4.35 -5.01 -2.99
C ASN A 69 2.84 -4.84 -3.12
N ILE A 70 2.21 -4.09 -2.22
CA ILE A 70 0.77 -3.83 -2.27
C ILE A 70 0.54 -2.49 -2.96
N VAL A 71 -0.20 -2.50 -4.07
CA VAL A 71 -0.55 -1.31 -4.84
C VAL A 71 -2.05 -1.24 -5.06
N PHE A 72 -2.63 -0.06 -4.88
CA PHE A 72 -4.03 0.23 -5.14
C PHE A 72 -4.17 1.16 -6.34
N VAL A 73 -5.12 0.85 -7.21
CA VAL A 73 -5.40 1.61 -8.44
C VAL A 73 -6.91 1.74 -8.67
N ARG A 74 -7.31 2.63 -9.57
CA ARG A 74 -8.70 2.68 -10.02
C ARG A 74 -9.04 1.50 -10.91
N LYS A 75 -10.31 1.13 -10.93
CA LYS A 75 -10.81 0.04 -11.78
C LYS A 75 -10.50 0.30 -13.25
N GLU A 76 -10.74 1.50 -13.73
CA GLU A 76 -10.55 1.88 -15.13
C GLU A 76 -9.09 1.88 -15.60
N SER A 77 -8.11 2.08 -14.70
CA SER A 77 -6.68 2.09 -15.05
C SER A 77 -5.96 0.76 -14.76
N LYS A 78 -6.68 -0.24 -14.24
CA LYS A 78 -6.06 -1.50 -13.81
C LYS A 78 -5.36 -2.24 -14.94
N THR A 79 -5.98 -2.30 -16.12
CA THR A 79 -5.43 -3.03 -17.28
C THR A 79 -4.12 -2.40 -17.72
N GLU A 80 -4.10 -1.09 -17.94
CA GLU A 80 -2.93 -0.33 -18.40
C GLU A 80 -1.80 -0.41 -17.37
N ILE A 81 -2.11 -0.28 -16.09
CA ILE A 81 -1.11 -0.40 -15.01
C ILE A 81 -0.55 -1.83 -14.95
N THR A 82 -1.40 -2.85 -15.14
CA THR A 82 -0.93 -4.25 -15.20
C THR A 82 0.04 -4.47 -16.35
N GLU A 83 -0.27 -3.94 -17.53
CA GLU A 83 0.61 -4.03 -18.70
C GLU A 83 1.95 -3.34 -18.46
N VAL A 84 1.92 -2.10 -17.97
CA VAL A 84 3.14 -1.32 -17.67
C VAL A 84 4.02 -2.03 -16.63
N LEU A 85 3.44 -2.58 -15.58
CA LEU A 85 4.20 -3.31 -14.56
C LEU A 85 4.80 -4.60 -15.13
N ASN A 86 4.04 -5.35 -15.93
CA ASN A 86 4.57 -6.57 -16.60
C ASN A 86 5.70 -6.25 -17.59
N GLU A 87 5.62 -5.16 -18.33
CA GLU A 87 6.67 -4.69 -19.23
C GLU A 87 7.97 -4.31 -18.51
N ASN A 88 7.87 -3.97 -17.23
CA ASN A 88 9.00 -3.68 -16.34
C ASN A 88 9.38 -4.86 -15.43
N ASP A 89 9.09 -6.09 -15.85
CA ASP A 89 9.44 -7.34 -15.17
C ASP A 89 8.79 -7.56 -13.79
N TYR A 90 7.68 -6.88 -13.49
CA TYR A 90 6.88 -7.15 -12.29
C TYR A 90 5.75 -8.13 -12.60
N LYS A 91 5.63 -9.16 -11.77
CA LYS A 91 4.51 -10.09 -11.82
C LYS A 91 3.32 -9.53 -11.07
N VAL A 92 2.27 -9.14 -11.78
CA VAL A 92 1.03 -8.65 -11.16
C VAL A 92 0.17 -9.84 -10.72
N ILE A 93 -0.25 -9.80 -9.45
CA ILE A 93 -1.11 -10.80 -8.82
C ILE A 93 -2.40 -10.09 -8.38
N GLU A 94 -3.55 -10.69 -8.71
CA GLU A 94 -4.83 -10.21 -8.20
C GLU A 94 -5.08 -10.75 -6.79
N PRO A 95 -5.72 -9.94 -5.90
CA PRO A 95 -6.17 -10.42 -4.61
C PRO A 95 -7.18 -11.57 -4.79
N VAL A 96 -6.94 -12.67 -4.11
CA VAL A 96 -7.79 -13.87 -4.15
C VAL A 96 -8.40 -14.12 -2.78
N LYS A 97 -9.53 -14.80 -2.74
CA LYS A 97 -10.14 -15.25 -1.50
C LYS A 97 -9.37 -16.47 -0.97
N LEU A 98 -9.34 -16.65 0.35
CA LEU A 98 -8.72 -17.79 1.04
C LEU A 98 -8.99 -19.14 0.36
N LYS A 99 -10.24 -19.37 -0.07
CA LYS A 99 -10.63 -20.61 -0.75
C LYS A 99 -9.85 -20.84 -2.06
N ASP A 100 -9.66 -19.78 -2.83
CA ASP A 100 -8.97 -19.86 -4.13
C ASP A 100 -7.46 -20.10 -3.94
N ILE A 101 -6.90 -19.65 -2.82
CA ILE A 101 -5.48 -19.86 -2.48
C ILE A 101 -5.19 -21.34 -2.18
N TYR A 102 -6.02 -21.98 -1.37
CA TYR A 102 -5.87 -23.42 -1.07
C TYR A 102 -5.97 -24.29 -2.32
N GLU A 103 -6.81 -23.90 -3.28
CA GLU A 103 -6.99 -24.63 -4.53
C GLU A 103 -5.84 -24.39 -5.54
N ASN A 104 -5.23 -23.20 -5.56
CA ASN A 104 -4.34 -22.77 -6.64
C ASN A 104 -2.90 -22.44 -6.22
N ASN A 105 -2.54 -22.52 -4.92
CA ASN A 105 -1.20 -22.15 -4.42
C ASN A 105 -0.70 -20.78 -4.96
N VAL A 106 -1.54 -19.77 -4.97
CA VAL A 106 -1.32 -18.50 -5.69
C VAL A 106 -0.02 -17.80 -5.29
N TYR A 107 0.38 -17.93 -4.02
CA TYR A 107 1.62 -17.33 -3.52
C TYR A 107 2.81 -18.30 -3.47
N ALA A 108 2.65 -19.56 -3.92
CA ALA A 108 3.76 -20.49 -4.03
C ALA A 108 4.71 -20.02 -5.14
N GLY A 109 5.97 -19.81 -4.80
CA GLY A 109 6.99 -19.36 -5.77
C GLY A 109 6.89 -17.87 -6.13
N ILE A 110 6.40 -17.02 -5.21
CA ILE A 110 6.52 -15.57 -5.39
C ILE A 110 8.00 -15.21 -5.42
N GLU A 111 8.42 -14.68 -6.56
CA GLU A 111 9.76 -14.16 -6.81
C GLU A 111 9.86 -12.68 -6.40
N GLU A 112 11.08 -12.13 -6.46
CA GLU A 112 11.44 -10.78 -5.98
C GLU A 112 10.62 -9.61 -6.54
N SER A 113 9.79 -9.82 -7.56
CA SER A 113 9.13 -8.77 -8.32
C SER A 113 7.61 -8.90 -8.39
N ALA A 114 6.96 -9.41 -7.34
CA ALA A 114 5.50 -9.54 -7.31
C ALA A 114 4.81 -8.27 -6.82
N VAL A 115 3.74 -7.87 -7.49
CA VAL A 115 2.85 -6.77 -7.10
C VAL A 115 1.45 -7.31 -6.90
N LEU A 116 0.94 -7.17 -5.68
CA LEU A 116 -0.45 -7.46 -5.34
C LEU A 116 -1.29 -6.22 -5.66
N LEU A 117 -2.08 -6.28 -6.74
CA LEU A 117 -2.79 -5.14 -7.29
C LEU A 117 -4.26 -5.14 -6.87
N TYR A 118 -4.63 -4.17 -6.05
CA TYR A 118 -6.00 -3.95 -5.60
C TYR A 118 -6.69 -2.85 -6.41
N GLN A 119 -8.01 -2.94 -6.49
CA GLN A 119 -8.86 -1.88 -7.03
C GLN A 119 -9.49 -1.08 -5.90
N THR A 120 -9.55 0.25 -6.05
CA THR A 120 -10.26 1.13 -5.12
C THR A 120 -10.74 2.40 -5.81
N GLU A 121 -11.87 2.93 -5.34
CA GLU A 121 -12.31 4.28 -5.67
C GLU A 121 -11.95 5.28 -4.56
N ASN A 122 -11.49 4.79 -3.40
CA ASN A 122 -11.15 5.62 -2.26
C ASN A 122 -9.63 5.81 -2.15
N PHE A 123 -9.19 7.04 -2.41
CA PHE A 123 -7.80 7.49 -2.26
C PHE A 123 -7.59 8.39 -1.04
N ASP A 124 -8.61 8.50 -0.15
CA ASP A 124 -8.44 9.18 1.12
C ASP A 124 -7.33 8.51 1.95
N ASP A 125 -6.68 9.29 2.82
CA ASP A 125 -5.56 8.82 3.63
C ASP A 125 -4.38 8.29 2.80
N SER A 126 -4.21 8.79 1.57
CA SER A 126 -3.01 8.61 0.75
C SER A 126 -2.53 9.96 0.21
N GLU A 127 -1.22 10.11 0.03
CA GLU A 127 -0.63 11.29 -0.59
C GLU A 127 0.65 10.96 -1.35
N ASN A 128 0.88 11.62 -2.48
CA ASN A 128 2.06 11.42 -3.31
C ASN A 128 2.31 9.94 -3.70
N GLY A 129 1.24 9.18 -3.97
CA GLY A 129 1.32 7.77 -4.32
C GLY A 129 1.61 6.83 -3.15
N LEU A 130 1.49 7.29 -1.90
CA LEU A 130 1.76 6.50 -0.69
C LEU A 130 0.59 6.56 0.27
N ALA A 131 0.26 5.42 0.87
CA ALA A 131 -0.69 5.36 1.98
C ALA A 131 -0.14 6.06 3.23
N THR A 132 -1.01 6.60 4.07
CA THR A 132 -0.63 6.97 5.44
C THR A 132 -0.30 5.71 6.25
N ILE A 133 0.35 5.87 7.39
CA ILE A 133 0.70 4.73 8.27
C ILE A 133 -0.55 3.98 8.70
N GLU A 134 -1.60 4.69 9.08
CA GLU A 134 -2.87 4.12 9.51
C GLU A 134 -3.53 3.31 8.38
N LYS A 135 -3.55 3.87 7.17
CA LYS A 135 -4.09 3.18 5.99
C LYS A 135 -3.27 1.96 5.62
N ALA A 136 -1.94 2.08 5.61
CA ALA A 136 -1.04 0.97 5.31
C ALA A 136 -1.21 -0.19 6.29
N PHE A 137 -1.41 0.11 7.58
CA PHE A 137 -1.67 -0.93 8.57
C PHE A 137 -3.00 -1.63 8.33
N VAL A 138 -4.08 -0.90 8.07
CA VAL A 138 -5.39 -1.47 7.75
C VAL A 138 -5.32 -2.32 6.48
N ASP A 139 -4.66 -1.82 5.43
CA ASP A 139 -4.49 -2.55 4.16
C ASP A 139 -3.72 -3.86 4.37
N LEU A 140 -2.62 -3.82 5.13
CA LEU A 140 -1.83 -5.01 5.46
C LEU A 140 -2.64 -6.01 6.29
N TYR A 141 -3.39 -5.53 7.29
CA TYR A 141 -4.27 -6.37 8.10
C TYR A 141 -5.27 -7.15 7.22
N TYR A 142 -5.92 -6.47 6.27
CA TYR A 142 -6.85 -7.13 5.34
C TYR A 142 -6.14 -8.10 4.41
N ALA A 143 -4.97 -7.75 3.88
CA ALA A 143 -4.20 -8.65 3.03
C ALA A 143 -3.80 -9.93 3.77
N VAL A 144 -3.33 -9.83 5.01
CA VAL A 144 -2.94 -10.97 5.85
C VAL A 144 -4.15 -11.84 6.23
N THR A 145 -5.26 -11.22 6.64
CA THR A 145 -6.40 -11.96 7.19
C THR A 145 -7.39 -12.46 6.15
N ARG A 146 -7.43 -11.87 4.96
CA ARG A 146 -8.42 -12.20 3.91
C ARG A 146 -7.80 -12.71 2.60
N ASN A 147 -6.55 -12.41 2.31
CA ASN A 147 -5.87 -12.79 1.08
C ASN A 147 -4.62 -13.63 1.31
N GLU A 148 -4.43 -14.16 2.51
CA GLU A 148 -3.24 -14.95 2.88
C GLU A 148 -1.90 -14.31 2.46
N TYR A 149 -1.80 -13.01 2.61
CA TYR A 149 -0.55 -12.30 2.38
C TYR A 149 0.57 -12.98 3.20
N PRO A 150 1.78 -13.19 2.63
CA PRO A 150 2.83 -14.00 3.26
C PRO A 150 3.51 -13.28 4.43
N LEU A 151 2.75 -12.98 5.46
CA LEU A 151 3.21 -12.41 6.73
C LEU A 151 2.50 -13.11 7.88
N ALA A 152 3.26 -13.57 8.88
CA ALA A 152 2.69 -14.18 10.07
C ALA A 152 1.87 -13.14 10.87
N LEU A 153 0.74 -13.58 11.44
CA LEU A 153 -0.13 -12.70 12.23
C LEU A 153 0.63 -12.10 13.44
N GLN A 154 1.57 -12.83 14.03
CA GLN A 154 2.41 -12.33 15.11
C GLN A 154 3.26 -11.13 14.70
N GLU A 155 3.75 -11.08 13.46
CA GLU A 155 4.50 -9.94 12.95
C GLU A 155 3.60 -8.71 12.79
N LEU A 156 2.36 -8.90 12.34
CA LEU A 156 1.37 -7.83 12.27
C LEU A 156 1.07 -7.24 13.66
N VAL A 157 0.94 -8.09 14.68
CA VAL A 157 0.76 -7.66 16.08
C VAL A 157 1.97 -6.84 16.55
N ARG A 158 3.20 -7.31 16.26
CA ARG A 158 4.44 -6.58 16.62
C ARG A 158 4.53 -5.21 15.95
N ILE A 159 4.17 -5.13 14.67
CA ILE A 159 4.09 -3.83 13.95
C ILE A 159 3.15 -2.89 14.69
N TYR A 160 1.95 -3.36 15.05
CA TYR A 160 0.98 -2.56 15.78
C TYR A 160 1.50 -2.08 17.13
N GLU A 161 2.09 -2.97 17.93
CA GLU A 161 2.69 -2.65 19.23
C GLU A 161 3.79 -1.59 19.10
N ASN A 162 4.65 -1.71 18.08
CA ASN A 162 5.70 -0.74 17.80
C ASN A 162 5.12 0.62 17.38
N LEU A 163 4.10 0.65 16.54
CA LEU A 163 3.40 1.86 16.14
C LEU A 163 2.79 2.59 17.35
N VAL A 164 2.14 1.85 18.24
CA VAL A 164 1.55 2.41 19.47
C VAL A 164 2.64 2.91 20.41
N ARG A 165 3.68 2.12 20.64
CA ARG A 165 4.80 2.47 21.53
C ARG A 165 5.53 3.74 21.09
N LEU A 166 5.69 3.93 19.79
CA LEU A 166 6.36 5.10 19.20
C LEU A 166 5.43 6.30 19.01
N GLY A 167 4.15 6.16 19.30
CA GLY A 167 3.14 7.22 19.10
C GLY A 167 2.93 7.60 17.62
N ASN A 168 3.20 6.68 16.70
CA ASN A 168 3.15 6.94 15.26
C ASN A 168 1.84 6.52 14.60
N ILE A 169 0.84 6.13 15.37
CA ILE A 169 -0.49 5.76 14.88
C ILE A 169 -1.59 6.52 15.61
N ASP A 170 -2.53 7.08 14.86
CA ASP A 170 -3.79 7.60 15.41
C ASP A 170 -4.86 6.50 15.34
N LYS A 171 -5.20 5.95 16.51
CA LYS A 171 -6.18 4.85 16.62
C LYS A 171 -7.57 5.24 16.10
N LYS A 172 -8.00 6.49 16.26
CA LYS A 172 -9.31 6.95 15.78
C LYS A 172 -9.36 6.98 14.26
N ILE A 173 -8.29 7.49 13.64
CA ILE A 173 -8.14 7.50 12.17
C ILE A 173 -8.10 6.06 11.65
N MET A 174 -7.30 5.19 12.26
CA MET A 174 -7.21 3.78 11.87
C MET A 174 -8.56 3.07 11.94
N ILE A 175 -9.32 3.24 13.02
CA ILE A 175 -10.66 2.64 13.17
C ILE A 175 -11.62 3.19 12.10
N SER A 176 -11.56 4.50 11.81
CA SER A 176 -12.38 5.12 10.76
C SER A 176 -12.08 4.53 9.38
N ILE A 177 -10.80 4.33 9.05
CA ILE A 177 -10.39 3.70 7.78
C ILE A 177 -10.90 2.25 7.72
N ALA A 178 -10.72 1.48 8.80
CA ALA A 178 -11.19 0.09 8.87
C ALA A 178 -12.71 -0.01 8.70
N ALA A 179 -13.48 0.88 9.33
CA ALA A 179 -14.94 0.91 9.21
C ALA A 179 -15.40 1.23 7.78
N LYS A 180 -14.79 2.22 7.12
CA LYS A 180 -15.07 2.55 5.71
C LYS A 180 -14.77 1.36 4.78
N ARG A 181 -13.70 0.64 5.04
CA ARG A 181 -13.31 -0.52 4.24
C ARG A 181 -14.29 -1.68 4.42
N SER A 182 -14.80 -1.92 5.61
CA SER A 182 -15.81 -2.96 5.87
C SER A 182 -17.10 -2.74 5.09
N ILE A 183 -17.51 -1.49 4.91
CA ILE A 183 -18.71 -1.12 4.15
C ILE A 183 -18.51 -1.33 2.64
N GLN A 184 -17.30 -1.19 2.13
CA GLN A 184 -17.03 -1.34 0.69
C GLN A 184 -16.99 -2.79 0.19
N TYR A 185 -16.91 -3.77 1.09
CA TYR A 185 -16.76 -5.20 0.75
C TYR A 185 -17.99 -6.05 1.13
N ASP A 186 -19.02 -5.43 1.69
CA ASP A 186 -20.33 -6.02 1.90
C ASP A 186 -21.23 -5.71 0.70
#